data_4c78a46b307fd4c41690321f691fa1eb
#
_entry.id   4c78a46b307fd4c41690321f691fa1eb
#
_cell.length_a   1.000
_cell.length_b   1.000
_cell.length_c   1.000
_cell.angle_alpha   90.00
_cell.angle_beta   90.00
_cell.angle_gamma   90.00
#
_symmetry.space_group_name_H-M   'P 1'
#
loop_
_entity.id
_entity.type
_entity.pdbx_description
1 polymer ?
#
loop_
_entity_poly.entity_id
_entity_poly.type
_entity_poly.pdbx_seq_one_letter_code
_entity_poly.pdbx_strand_id
1 'polypeptide(L)'
;MFSYTKKFNRINTQQLLENNNYNNESSFFWENNKSNELLIGIGCNEEIELLNSNDLDSVHSKITKKLNTITDLTPEMNMKPKFFGGYKFNTEINKKNNWDNFPNGYFMLPKYIIMSNQDNTFITLISKSNKENIATIDEFAKKIINNNMQTAKQKNKLYAKTVDDIHSKSNYLKIINHILNDIKRGYINKVVISKLKMISIKGQFNLT
;
A
#
# COMPACT_ATOMS: atom_id res chain seq x y z
N MET A 1 6.29 11.19 19.78
CA MET A 1 7.01 10.14 19.04
C MET A 1 8.30 10.70 18.48
N PHE A 2 9.22 9.83 18.07
CA PHE A 2 10.53 10.18 17.52
C PHE A 2 10.70 9.51 16.17
N SER A 3 11.37 10.17 15.22
CA SER A 3 11.79 9.55 13.96
C SER A 3 13.30 9.59 13.81
N TYR A 4 13.84 8.50 13.31
CA TYR A 4 15.25 8.33 12.96
C TYR A 4 15.32 7.81 11.54
N THR A 5 16.17 8.38 10.70
CA THR A 5 16.39 7.92 9.34
C THR A 5 17.85 7.59 9.12
N LYS A 6 18.10 6.47 8.44
CA LYS A 6 19.42 6.06 7.99
C LYS A 6 19.40 5.75 6.51
N LYS A 7 20.46 6.23 5.83
CA LYS A 7 20.70 5.96 4.42
C LYS A 7 21.54 4.70 4.26
N PHE A 8 21.17 3.87 3.28
CA PHE A 8 21.86 2.66 2.86
C PHE A 8 22.11 2.72 1.35
N ASN A 9 23.09 1.95 0.87
CA ASN A 9 23.19 1.64 -0.55
C ASN A 9 21.88 0.96 -0.99
N ARG A 10 21.59 0.99 -2.28
CA ARG A 10 20.37 0.41 -2.81
C ARG A 10 20.16 -1.03 -2.33
N ILE A 11 19.08 -1.27 -1.63
CA ILE A 11 18.61 -2.60 -1.22
C ILE A 11 17.65 -3.09 -2.32
N ASN A 12 17.76 -4.37 -2.70
CA ASN A 12 16.81 -4.95 -3.66
C ASN A 12 15.42 -5.03 -3.02
N THR A 13 14.57 -4.07 -3.35
CA THR A 13 13.24 -3.91 -2.77
C THR A 13 12.23 -4.94 -3.28
N GLN A 14 12.45 -5.53 -4.46
CA GLN A 14 11.62 -6.63 -4.96
C GLN A 14 11.77 -7.86 -4.05
N GLN A 15 12.98 -8.12 -3.56
CA GLN A 15 13.21 -9.18 -2.59
C GLN A 15 12.56 -8.90 -1.24
N LEU A 16 12.36 -7.63 -0.86
CA LEU A 16 11.63 -7.27 0.35
C LEU A 16 10.17 -7.72 0.30
N LEU A 17 9.53 -7.56 -0.85
CA LEU A 17 8.15 -7.99 -1.06
C LEU A 17 8.00 -9.50 -1.12
N GLU A 18 9.02 -10.18 -1.68
CA GLU A 18 9.03 -11.64 -1.79
C GLU A 18 9.34 -12.34 -0.46
N ASN A 19 9.99 -11.65 0.46
CA ASN A 19 10.33 -12.20 1.78
C ASN A 19 9.18 -12.01 2.76
N ASN A 20 8.30 -13.00 2.78
CA ASN A 20 7.07 -13.12 3.58
C ASN A 20 7.23 -13.00 5.12
N ASN A 21 8.33 -12.47 5.64
CA ASN A 21 8.56 -12.35 7.07
C ASN A 21 7.72 -11.26 7.74
N TYR A 22 6.96 -10.48 6.96
CA TYR A 22 6.05 -9.44 7.45
C TYR A 22 4.58 -9.85 7.40
N ASN A 23 4.29 -11.13 7.12
CA ASN A 23 2.92 -11.65 6.91
C ASN A 23 1.94 -11.41 8.07
N ASN A 24 2.45 -11.07 9.26
CA ASN A 24 1.65 -10.79 10.44
C ASN A 24 1.62 -9.31 10.81
N GLU A 25 2.30 -8.44 10.05
CA GLU A 25 2.33 -7.01 10.31
C GLU A 25 1.57 -6.25 9.23
N SER A 26 0.84 -5.19 9.64
CA SER A 26 0.24 -4.26 8.70
C SER A 26 1.32 -3.70 7.79
N SER A 27 1.11 -3.75 6.47
CA SER A 27 2.08 -3.26 5.51
C SER A 27 1.39 -2.46 4.41
N PHE A 28 2.13 -1.50 3.87
CA PHE A 28 1.72 -0.67 2.75
C PHE A 28 2.83 -0.66 1.70
N PHE A 29 2.44 -0.73 0.45
CA PHE A 29 3.33 -0.68 -0.70
C PHE A 29 2.84 0.34 -1.71
N TRP A 30 3.74 1.19 -2.18
CA TRP A 30 3.46 2.15 -3.22
C TRP A 30 4.67 2.34 -4.13
N GLU A 31 4.46 2.33 -5.43
CA GLU A 31 5.50 2.46 -6.44
C GLU A 31 5.13 3.56 -7.44
N ASN A 32 6.11 4.40 -7.77
CA ASN A 32 6.01 5.37 -8.86
C ASN A 32 7.01 5.01 -9.96
N ASN A 33 6.50 4.40 -11.03
CA ASN A 33 7.33 3.96 -12.15
C ASN A 33 7.99 5.12 -12.91
N LYS A 34 7.48 6.35 -12.80
CA LYS A 34 8.08 7.51 -13.48
C LYS A 34 9.33 8.02 -12.77
N SER A 35 9.32 8.04 -11.45
CA SER A 35 10.44 8.47 -10.63
C SER A 35 11.33 7.31 -10.15
N ASN A 36 10.95 6.06 -10.44
CA ASN A 36 11.57 4.86 -9.89
C ASN A 36 11.66 4.89 -8.34
N GLU A 37 10.66 5.48 -7.72
CA GLU A 37 10.54 5.55 -6.27
C GLU A 37 9.63 4.46 -5.75
N LEU A 38 10.07 3.82 -4.69
CA LEU A 38 9.33 2.81 -3.97
C LEU A 38 9.22 3.22 -2.52
N LEU A 39 8.00 3.15 -1.98
CA LEU A 39 7.69 3.36 -0.58
C LEU A 39 7.05 2.11 0.00
N ILE A 40 7.61 1.61 1.11
CA ILE A 40 7.07 0.49 1.87
C ILE A 40 6.89 0.94 3.32
N GLY A 41 5.70 0.75 3.86
CA GLY A 41 5.42 0.91 5.29
C GLY A 41 5.27 -0.46 5.94
N ILE A 42 5.91 -0.69 7.09
CA ILE A 42 5.88 -1.96 7.82
C ILE A 42 5.58 -1.70 9.29
N GLY A 43 4.69 -2.51 9.87
CA GLY A 43 4.18 -2.35 11.21
C GLY A 43 3.26 -1.12 11.33
N CYS A 44 2.58 -0.97 12.45
CA CYS A 44 1.65 0.13 12.67
C CYS A 44 1.86 0.76 14.05
N ASN A 45 2.16 2.06 14.06
CA ASN A 45 2.22 2.85 15.29
C ASN A 45 0.90 3.53 15.63
N GLU A 46 0.19 3.98 14.60
CA GLU A 46 -1.08 4.70 14.72
C GLU A 46 -1.98 4.37 13.53
N GLU A 47 -3.27 4.27 13.81
CA GLU A 47 -4.32 4.07 12.82
C GLU A 47 -5.37 5.18 12.94
N ILE A 48 -5.87 5.63 11.81
CA ILE A 48 -6.95 6.60 11.73
C ILE A 48 -7.95 6.07 10.71
N GLU A 49 -9.16 5.80 11.16
CA GLU A 49 -10.26 5.37 10.31
C GLU A 49 -11.18 6.54 9.97
N LEU A 50 -11.67 6.55 8.75
CA LEU A 50 -12.74 7.43 8.29
C LEU A 50 -14.07 6.67 8.45
N LEU A 51 -14.90 7.09 9.39
CA LEU A 51 -16.19 6.46 9.63
C LEU A 51 -17.25 6.99 8.65
N ASN A 52 -17.26 8.30 8.39
CA ASN A 52 -18.23 8.96 7.52
C ASN A 52 -17.52 9.87 6.50
N SER A 53 -18.14 10.11 5.34
CA SER A 53 -17.61 10.98 4.29
C SER A 53 -17.32 12.41 4.75
N ASN A 54 -18.12 12.92 5.67
CA ASN A 54 -18.01 14.29 6.19
C ASN A 54 -16.81 14.47 7.14
N ASP A 55 -16.13 13.40 7.51
CA ASP A 55 -15.02 13.42 8.46
C ASP A 55 -13.63 13.60 7.79
N LEU A 56 -13.56 13.77 6.46
CA LEU A 56 -12.30 13.88 5.72
C LEU A 56 -11.39 15.01 6.25
N ASP A 57 -11.94 16.19 6.46
CA ASP A 57 -11.19 17.34 6.99
C ASP A 57 -10.71 17.07 8.42
N SER A 58 -11.54 16.40 9.23
CA SER A 58 -11.19 15.97 10.56
C SER A 58 -10.03 14.96 10.55
N VAL A 59 -10.07 13.97 9.64
CA VAL A 59 -9.01 12.98 9.47
C VAL A 59 -7.72 13.65 9.03
N HIS A 60 -7.77 14.55 8.03
CA HIS A 60 -6.61 15.30 7.57
C HIS A 60 -5.99 16.16 8.69
N SER A 61 -6.84 16.83 9.46
CA SER A 61 -6.40 17.60 10.64
C SER A 61 -5.74 16.72 11.71
N LYS A 62 -6.30 15.51 11.97
CA LYS A 62 -5.71 14.53 12.90
C LYS A 62 -4.34 14.06 12.42
N ILE A 63 -4.22 13.71 11.13
CA ILE A 63 -2.94 13.30 10.52
C ILE A 63 -1.91 14.40 10.68
N THR A 64 -2.23 15.63 10.31
CA THR A 64 -1.32 16.78 10.39
C THR A 64 -0.87 17.03 11.83
N LYS A 65 -1.80 17.03 12.79
CA LYS A 65 -1.48 17.18 14.21
C LYS A 65 -0.53 16.08 14.69
N LYS A 66 -0.79 14.83 14.31
CA LYS A 66 0.07 13.69 14.69
C LYS A 66 1.47 13.83 14.12
N LEU A 67 1.60 14.13 12.83
CA LEU A 67 2.90 14.33 12.19
C LEU A 67 3.70 15.44 12.87
N ASN A 68 3.05 16.55 13.25
CA ASN A 68 3.69 17.67 13.94
C ASN A 68 4.16 17.34 15.36
N THR A 69 3.68 16.25 15.97
CA THR A 69 4.15 15.78 17.31
C THR A 69 5.36 14.85 17.21
N ILE A 70 5.80 14.48 16.02
CA ILE A 70 6.95 13.61 15.82
C ILE A 70 8.21 14.46 15.78
N THR A 71 9.12 14.23 16.73
CA THR A 71 10.43 14.86 16.76
C THR A 71 11.36 14.13 15.80
N ASP A 72 11.82 14.81 14.77
CA ASP A 72 12.84 14.29 13.86
C ASP A 72 14.23 14.44 14.47
N LEU A 73 14.91 13.31 14.64
CA LEU A 73 16.25 13.26 15.25
C LEU A 73 17.38 13.11 14.22
N THR A 74 17.03 13.09 12.93
CA THR A 74 17.96 13.03 11.80
C THR A 74 17.50 13.97 10.66
N PRO A 75 17.30 15.26 10.95
CA PRO A 75 16.72 16.22 10.00
C PRO A 75 17.58 16.39 8.73
N GLU A 76 18.88 16.13 8.82
CA GLU A 76 19.83 16.16 7.69
C GLU A 76 19.49 15.15 6.60
N MET A 77 18.76 14.07 6.92
CA MET A 77 18.31 13.06 5.94
C MET A 77 17.13 13.55 5.08
N ASN A 78 16.47 14.64 5.50
CA ASN A 78 15.31 15.24 4.81
C ASN A 78 14.17 14.24 4.51
N MET A 79 14.01 13.24 5.39
CA MET A 79 12.99 12.20 5.30
C MET A 79 11.97 12.39 6.40
N LYS A 80 10.73 12.68 6.02
CA LYS A 80 9.65 12.92 6.99
C LYS A 80 8.75 11.71 7.14
N PRO A 81 8.28 11.42 8.37
CA PRO A 81 7.22 10.44 8.60
C PRO A 81 6.00 10.72 7.73
N LYS A 82 5.32 9.64 7.33
CA LYS A 82 4.13 9.71 6.46
C LYS A 82 3.07 8.73 6.92
N PHE A 83 1.82 9.15 6.85
CA PHE A 83 0.70 8.23 6.89
C PHE A 83 0.46 7.66 5.49
N PHE A 84 0.16 6.37 5.46
CA PHE A 84 -0.24 5.66 4.25
C PHE A 84 -1.69 5.22 4.37
N GLY A 85 -2.43 5.34 3.28
CA GLY A 85 -3.82 4.94 3.29
C GLY A 85 -4.62 5.54 2.15
N GLY A 86 -5.93 5.48 2.29
CA GLY A 86 -6.86 6.01 1.33
C GLY A 86 -8.30 5.93 1.84
N TYR A 87 -9.22 6.35 1.00
CA TYR A 87 -10.65 6.34 1.28
C TYR A 87 -11.46 5.94 0.04
N LYS A 88 -12.66 5.43 0.27
CA LYS A 88 -13.58 5.07 -0.80
C LYS A 88 -13.95 6.31 -1.62
N PHE A 89 -14.02 6.15 -2.92
CA PHE A 89 -14.43 7.23 -3.84
C PHE A 89 -15.86 7.70 -3.56
N ASN A 90 -16.76 6.75 -3.27
CA ASN A 90 -18.14 7.05 -2.88
C ASN A 90 -18.44 6.37 -1.54
N THR A 91 -18.70 7.17 -0.51
CA THR A 91 -19.01 6.71 0.86
C THR A 91 -20.50 6.58 1.12
N GLU A 92 -21.37 7.01 0.19
CA GLU A 92 -22.83 7.02 0.35
C GLU A 92 -23.52 5.73 -0.11
N ILE A 93 -22.79 4.75 -0.65
CA ILE A 93 -23.39 3.52 -1.15
C ILE A 93 -23.71 2.58 0.00
N ASN A 94 -24.96 2.62 0.48
CA ASN A 94 -25.52 1.74 1.52
C ASN A 94 -25.92 0.33 1.00
N LYS A 95 -25.53 -0.09 -0.20
CA LYS A 95 -25.88 -1.41 -0.73
C LYS A 95 -24.74 -2.39 -0.42
N LYS A 96 -25.10 -3.56 0.13
CA LYS A 96 -24.13 -4.67 0.31
C LYS A 96 -23.40 -4.94 -1.01
N ASN A 97 -22.09 -4.83 -0.99
CA ASN A 97 -21.22 -5.04 -2.13
C ASN A 97 -19.92 -5.71 -1.69
N ASN A 98 -19.07 -6.07 -2.65
CA ASN A 98 -17.82 -6.78 -2.39
C ASN A 98 -16.78 -5.95 -1.59
N TRP A 99 -17.05 -4.67 -1.36
CA TRP A 99 -16.17 -3.74 -0.65
C TRP A 99 -16.63 -3.44 0.79
N ASP A 100 -17.70 -4.11 1.26
CA ASP A 100 -18.27 -3.82 2.59
C ASP A 100 -17.32 -4.15 3.74
N ASN A 101 -16.38 -5.09 3.50
CA ASN A 101 -15.35 -5.44 4.49
C ASN A 101 -14.20 -4.42 4.55
N PHE A 102 -14.16 -3.44 3.64
CA PHE A 102 -13.16 -2.39 3.66
C PHE A 102 -13.73 -1.15 4.36
N PRO A 103 -12.97 -0.49 5.25
CA PRO A 103 -13.42 0.75 5.89
C PRO A 103 -13.66 1.84 4.85
N ASN A 104 -14.44 2.86 5.19
CA ASN A 104 -14.66 4.02 4.32
C ASN A 104 -13.37 4.77 4.02
N GLY A 105 -12.47 4.80 4.97
CA GLY A 105 -11.10 5.24 4.81
C GLY A 105 -10.25 4.69 5.95
N TYR A 106 -8.99 4.46 5.64
CA TYR A 106 -8.02 3.92 6.57
C TYR A 106 -6.66 4.53 6.29
N PHE A 107 -6.01 5.03 7.34
CA PHE A 107 -4.68 5.60 7.28
C PHE A 107 -3.84 5.05 8.41
N MET A 108 -2.63 4.59 8.11
CA MET A 108 -1.70 4.07 9.09
C MET A 108 -0.38 4.85 9.09
N LEU A 109 0.16 5.08 10.27
CA LEU A 109 1.54 5.52 10.48
C LEU A 109 2.39 4.28 10.73
N PRO A 110 3.25 3.85 9.82
CA PRO A 110 4.07 2.66 10.00
C PRO A 110 5.09 2.81 11.13
N LYS A 111 5.59 1.68 11.62
CA LYS A 111 6.78 1.65 12.49
C LYS A 111 8.05 1.90 11.66
N TYR A 112 8.15 1.27 10.49
CA TYR A 112 9.25 1.48 9.56
C TYR A 112 8.72 1.98 8.22
N ILE A 113 9.40 2.98 7.66
CA ILE A 113 9.19 3.45 6.29
C ILE A 113 10.49 3.20 5.53
N ILE A 114 10.40 2.43 4.46
CA ILE A 114 11.51 2.20 3.54
C ILE A 114 11.20 3.01 2.28
N MET A 115 12.08 3.92 1.91
CA MET A 115 12.05 4.62 0.63
C MET A 115 13.26 4.21 -0.18
N SER A 116 13.05 3.72 -1.37
CA SER A 116 14.11 3.35 -2.29
C SER A 116 13.96 4.11 -3.61
N ASN A 117 15.06 4.60 -4.13
CA ASN A 117 15.17 5.16 -5.47
C ASN A 117 16.26 4.39 -6.27
N GLN A 118 16.69 4.93 -7.40
CA GLN A 118 17.69 4.27 -8.25
C GLN A 118 19.02 3.99 -7.54
N ASP A 119 19.43 4.87 -6.64
CA ASP A 119 20.79 4.87 -6.07
C ASP A 119 20.81 4.44 -4.60
N ASN A 120 19.79 4.80 -3.85
CA ASN A 120 19.83 4.73 -2.39
C ASN A 120 18.53 4.14 -1.81
N THR A 121 18.66 3.60 -0.60
CA THR A 121 17.54 3.22 0.23
C THR A 121 17.63 3.96 1.56
N PHE A 122 16.53 4.57 1.97
CA PHE A 122 16.38 5.22 3.26
C PHE A 122 15.43 4.39 4.11
N ILE A 123 15.80 4.14 5.35
CA ILE A 123 14.93 3.45 6.32
C ILE A 123 14.68 4.42 7.46
N THR A 124 13.40 4.76 7.66
CA THR A 124 12.95 5.61 8.76
C THR A 124 12.25 4.73 9.79
N LEU A 125 12.73 4.77 11.03
CA LEU A 125 12.08 4.20 12.20
C LEU A 125 11.24 5.30 12.87
N ILE A 126 9.97 5.00 13.14
CA ILE A 126 9.09 5.85 13.95
C ILE A 126 8.83 5.11 15.26
N SER A 127 9.22 5.71 16.39
CA SER A 127 9.15 5.09 17.70
C SER A 127 8.40 5.94 18.73
N LYS A 128 7.68 5.27 19.61
CA LYS A 128 7.06 5.89 20.80
C LYS A 128 8.07 6.10 21.93
N SER A 129 9.23 5.46 21.82
CA SER A 129 10.30 5.51 22.84
C SER A 129 11.60 6.02 22.23
N ASN A 130 12.31 6.86 22.97
CA ASN A 130 13.65 7.31 22.61
C ASN A 130 14.75 6.25 22.85
N LYS A 131 14.38 5.07 23.39
CA LYS A 131 15.30 3.93 23.55
C LYS A 131 15.62 3.24 22.24
N GLU A 132 14.68 3.25 21.29
CA GLU A 132 14.91 2.79 19.93
C GLU A 132 15.65 3.89 19.15
N ASN A 133 16.68 3.52 18.40
CA ASN A 133 17.59 4.45 17.72
C ASN A 133 18.12 3.87 16.40
N ILE A 134 19.18 4.47 15.89
CA ILE A 134 19.83 4.02 14.62
C ILE A 134 20.27 2.55 14.69
N ALA A 135 20.71 2.04 15.85
CA ALA A 135 21.08 0.62 15.97
C ALA A 135 19.89 -0.31 15.69
N THR A 136 18.69 0.08 16.09
CA THR A 136 17.45 -0.65 15.77
C THR A 136 17.19 -0.69 14.26
N ILE A 137 17.52 0.40 13.55
CA ILE A 137 17.43 0.44 12.07
C ILE A 137 18.45 -0.52 11.45
N ASP A 138 19.67 -0.58 11.98
CA ASP A 138 20.70 -1.49 11.47
C ASP A 138 20.33 -2.95 11.66
N GLU A 139 19.75 -3.31 12.79
CA GLU A 139 19.25 -4.66 13.03
C GLU A 139 18.11 -5.02 12.08
N PHE A 140 17.19 -4.09 11.87
CA PHE A 140 16.09 -4.26 10.93
C PHE A 140 16.60 -4.41 9.50
N ALA A 141 17.54 -3.55 9.05
CA ALA A 141 18.16 -3.63 7.72
C ALA A 141 18.91 -4.96 7.52
N LYS A 142 19.66 -5.42 8.53
CA LYS A 142 20.35 -6.72 8.49
C LYS A 142 19.36 -7.88 8.33
N LYS A 143 18.23 -7.87 9.04
CA LYS A 143 17.19 -8.89 8.90
C LYS A 143 16.65 -8.92 7.48
N ILE A 144 16.37 -7.76 6.89
CA ILE A 144 15.91 -7.64 5.51
C ILE A 144 16.94 -8.23 4.53
N ILE A 145 18.21 -7.84 4.66
CA ILE A 145 19.28 -8.24 3.74
C ILE A 145 19.60 -9.73 3.90
N ASN A 146 19.71 -10.24 5.13
CA ASN A 146 20.09 -11.63 5.39
C ASN A 146 18.99 -12.63 5.01
N ASN A 147 17.72 -12.28 5.20
CA ASN A 147 16.61 -13.13 4.78
C ASN A 147 16.56 -13.32 3.26
N ASN A 148 17.18 -12.42 2.50
CA ASN A 148 17.33 -12.53 1.05
C ASN A 148 18.21 -13.72 0.62
N MET A 149 19.05 -14.24 1.49
CA MET A 149 19.97 -15.37 1.18
C MET A 149 19.37 -16.76 1.44
N GLN A 150 18.24 -16.86 2.16
CA GLN A 150 17.72 -18.15 2.62
C GLN A 150 16.46 -18.66 1.93
N THR A 151 15.83 -17.90 1.06
CA THR A 151 14.57 -18.34 0.44
C THR A 151 14.70 -18.81 -0.99
N ALA A 152 15.22 -20.04 -1.18
CA ALA A 152 14.77 -20.86 -2.30
C ALA A 152 13.34 -21.36 -1.96
N LYS A 153 12.32 -20.59 -2.37
CA LYS A 153 10.91 -20.88 -2.06
C LYS A 153 10.49 -22.24 -2.61
N GLN A 154 9.92 -23.05 -1.75
CA GLN A 154 8.95 -24.05 -2.19
C GLN A 154 7.83 -23.29 -2.92
N LYS A 155 7.79 -23.45 -4.25
CA LYS A 155 6.67 -22.97 -5.06
C LYS A 155 5.44 -23.78 -4.68
N ASN A 156 4.66 -23.30 -3.73
CA ASN A 156 3.35 -23.86 -3.46
C ASN A 156 2.54 -23.75 -4.77
N LYS A 157 2.10 -24.89 -5.30
CA LYS A 157 1.28 -24.93 -6.51
C LYS A 157 -0.06 -24.26 -6.19
N LEU A 158 -0.23 -23.05 -6.69
CA LEU A 158 -1.49 -22.32 -6.65
C LEU A 158 -2.31 -22.76 -7.86
N TYR A 159 -3.51 -23.28 -7.63
CA TYR A 159 -4.47 -23.56 -8.68
C TYR A 159 -5.50 -22.44 -8.70
N ALA A 160 -5.43 -21.60 -9.71
CA ALA A 160 -6.41 -20.53 -9.95
C ALA A 160 -7.33 -20.95 -11.10
N LYS A 161 -8.63 -20.98 -10.87
CA LYS A 161 -9.66 -21.19 -11.89
C LYS A 161 -10.50 -19.94 -12.00
N THR A 162 -10.54 -19.34 -13.18
CA THR A 162 -11.47 -18.26 -13.47
C THR A 162 -12.89 -18.81 -13.48
N VAL A 163 -13.77 -18.23 -12.69
CA VAL A 163 -15.20 -18.48 -12.71
C VAL A 163 -15.80 -17.42 -13.65
N ASP A 164 -15.54 -17.51 -14.95
CA ASP A 164 -16.15 -16.59 -15.92
C ASP A 164 -17.52 -17.12 -16.34
N ASP A 165 -18.53 -16.25 -16.28
CA ASP A 165 -19.75 -16.41 -17.02
C ASP A 165 -19.44 -16.16 -18.50
N ILE A 166 -19.75 -17.15 -19.36
CA ILE A 166 -19.52 -17.10 -20.81
C ILE A 166 -20.18 -15.86 -21.44
N HIS A 167 -21.30 -15.39 -20.86
CA HIS A 167 -22.00 -14.18 -21.29
C HIS A 167 -21.30 -12.87 -20.87
N SER A 168 -20.43 -12.90 -19.89
CA SER A 168 -19.81 -11.70 -19.33
C SER A 168 -18.91 -10.99 -20.34
N LYS A 169 -18.19 -11.72 -21.20
CA LYS A 169 -17.31 -11.14 -22.24
C LYS A 169 -18.12 -10.46 -23.35
N SER A 170 -19.16 -11.12 -23.87
CA SER A 170 -20.00 -10.56 -24.93
C SER A 170 -20.76 -9.32 -24.46
N ASN A 171 -21.29 -9.34 -23.25
CA ASN A 171 -21.97 -8.19 -22.65
C ASN A 171 -21.01 -7.02 -22.43
N TYR A 172 -19.80 -7.29 -21.95
CA TYR A 172 -18.78 -6.26 -21.78
C TYR A 172 -18.42 -5.58 -23.11
N LEU A 173 -18.22 -6.38 -24.19
CA LEU A 173 -17.96 -5.85 -25.53
C LEU A 173 -19.13 -5.04 -26.10
N LYS A 174 -20.38 -5.46 -25.85
CA LYS A 174 -21.57 -4.67 -26.23
C LYS A 174 -21.59 -3.30 -25.53
N ILE A 175 -21.28 -3.26 -24.23
CA ILE A 175 -21.20 -2.00 -23.47
C ILE A 175 -20.11 -1.09 -24.06
N ILE A 176 -18.90 -1.64 -24.33
CA ILE A 176 -17.82 -0.87 -24.96
C ILE A 176 -18.27 -0.27 -26.30
N ASN A 177 -18.88 -1.06 -27.16
CA ASN A 177 -19.34 -0.57 -28.46
C ASN A 177 -20.40 0.51 -28.34
N HIS A 178 -21.31 0.40 -27.37
CA HIS A 178 -22.32 1.42 -27.09
C HIS A 178 -21.64 2.75 -26.67
N ILE A 179 -20.72 2.67 -25.71
CA ILE A 179 -19.98 3.84 -25.21
C ILE A 179 -19.15 4.50 -26.32
N LEU A 180 -18.47 3.70 -27.17
CA LEU A 180 -17.71 4.25 -28.30
C LEU A 180 -18.61 5.01 -29.30
N ASN A 181 -19.84 4.55 -29.53
CA ASN A 181 -20.81 5.26 -30.34
C ASN A 181 -21.25 6.57 -29.69
N ASP A 182 -21.46 6.58 -28.37
CA ASP A 182 -21.85 7.81 -27.65
C ASP A 182 -20.70 8.85 -27.62
N ILE A 183 -19.45 8.41 -27.52
CA ILE A 183 -18.27 9.26 -27.68
C ILE A 183 -18.23 9.85 -29.10
N LYS A 184 -18.42 9.02 -30.14
CA LYS A 184 -18.44 9.50 -31.54
C LYS A 184 -19.55 10.51 -31.82
N ARG A 185 -20.69 10.40 -31.13
CA ARG A 185 -21.82 11.35 -31.23
C ARG A 185 -21.63 12.59 -30.38
N GLY A 186 -20.56 12.67 -29.58
CA GLY A 186 -20.29 13.80 -28.71
C GLY A 186 -21.15 13.88 -27.45
N TYR A 187 -21.88 12.81 -27.10
CA TYR A 187 -22.69 12.76 -25.89
C TYR A 187 -21.85 12.66 -24.63
N ILE A 188 -20.69 12.00 -24.72
CA ILE A 188 -19.72 11.85 -23.63
C ILE A 188 -18.30 12.00 -24.19
N ASN A 189 -17.39 12.54 -23.39
CA ASN A 189 -16.00 12.73 -23.81
C ASN A 189 -15.08 11.60 -23.33
N LYS A 190 -15.39 11.02 -22.17
CA LYS A 190 -14.56 9.97 -21.54
C LYS A 190 -15.40 9.13 -20.60
N VAL A 191 -15.17 7.81 -20.63
CA VAL A 191 -15.73 6.84 -19.66
C VAL A 191 -14.63 5.93 -19.18
N VAL A 192 -14.65 5.61 -17.88
CA VAL A 192 -13.83 4.56 -17.29
C VAL A 192 -14.74 3.38 -17.00
N ILE A 193 -14.46 2.24 -17.64
CA ILE A 193 -15.25 1.03 -17.46
C ILE A 193 -14.50 0.10 -16.52
N SER A 194 -15.22 -0.47 -15.54
CA SER A 194 -14.71 -1.52 -14.66
C SER A 194 -15.38 -2.86 -14.96
N LYS A 195 -14.65 -3.96 -14.76
CA LYS A 195 -15.18 -5.33 -14.82
C LYS A 195 -14.79 -6.08 -13.58
N LEU A 196 -15.76 -6.73 -12.95
CA LEU A 196 -15.50 -7.69 -11.88
C LEU A 196 -15.10 -9.04 -12.48
N LYS A 197 -14.03 -9.63 -11.97
CA LYS A 197 -13.60 -10.99 -12.32
C LYS A 197 -13.51 -11.82 -11.05
N MET A 198 -14.24 -12.94 -11.01
CA MET A 198 -14.17 -13.90 -9.93
C MET A 198 -13.15 -14.99 -10.24
N ILE A 199 -12.25 -15.24 -9.30
CA ILE A 199 -11.22 -16.27 -9.42
C ILE A 199 -11.35 -17.19 -8.21
N SER A 200 -11.56 -18.48 -8.46
CA SER A 200 -11.52 -19.50 -7.41
C SER A 200 -10.07 -19.95 -7.24
N ILE A 201 -9.56 -19.87 -6.02
CA ILE A 201 -8.18 -20.21 -5.68
C ILE A 201 -8.20 -21.43 -4.77
N LYS A 202 -7.41 -22.45 -5.11
CA LYS A 202 -7.10 -23.59 -4.23
C LYS A 202 -5.62 -23.54 -3.88
N GLY A 203 -5.30 -23.53 -2.59
CA GLY A 203 -3.94 -23.42 -2.06
C GLY A 203 -3.75 -22.17 -1.22
N GLN A 204 -2.52 -21.97 -0.77
CA GLN A 204 -2.15 -20.80 0.02
C GLN A 204 -1.82 -19.65 -0.93
N PHE A 205 -2.59 -18.57 -0.87
CA PHE A 205 -2.37 -17.37 -1.65
C PHE A 205 -1.49 -16.40 -0.88
N ASN A 206 -0.36 -16.03 -1.47
CA ASN A 206 0.50 -14.98 -0.95
C ASN A 206 0.29 -13.72 -1.79
N LEU A 207 0.10 -12.58 -1.13
CA LEU A 207 -0.10 -11.29 -1.77
C LEU A 207 1.21 -10.64 -2.30
N THR A 208 2.33 -11.37 -2.24
CA THR A 208 3.65 -10.88 -2.70
C THR A 208 4.07 -11.54 -3.98
#